data_9d7ba706aef89cd030c68216f6f3cd86
#
_entry.id   9d7ba706aef89cd030c68216f6f3cd86
#
_cell.length_a   1.000
_cell.length_b   1.000
_cell.length_c   1.000
_cell.angle_alpha   90.00
_cell.angle_beta   90.00
_cell.angle_gamma   90.00
#
_symmetry.space_group_name_H-M   'P 1'
#
loop_
_entity.id
_entity.type
_entity.pdbx_description
1 polymer ?
#
loop_
_entity_poly.entity_id
_entity_poly.type
_entity_poly.pdbx_seq_one_letter_code
_entity_poly.pdbx_strand_id
1 'polypeptide(L)'
;MNTRGQGAVDPADKARALALTPVSRETLQRLELFVELLLLRQQRQNLIGPSTIPVIWTRHVADSLQLLDCAPAGAKIWADFGSGGGFPGLPIACALADTPGAMVHLVESVGKKANF
;
A
#
# COMPACT_ATOMS: atom_id res chain seq x y z
N MET A 1 18.67 -11.77 -6.10
CA MET A 1 18.75 -11.55 -7.54
C MET A 1 17.38 -11.60 -8.16
N ASN A 2 17.13 -10.73 -9.06
CA ASN A 2 15.88 -10.73 -9.80
C ASN A 2 15.90 -11.80 -10.89
N THR A 3 14.96 -12.74 -10.87
CA THR A 3 14.95 -13.87 -11.78
C THR A 3 13.84 -13.80 -12.82
N ARG A 4 13.00 -12.79 -12.84
CA ARG A 4 11.83 -12.75 -13.73
C ARG A 4 11.58 -11.41 -14.36
N GLY A 5 12.57 -10.56 -14.44
CA GLY A 5 12.42 -9.21 -14.93
C GLY A 5 11.62 -8.30 -14.04
N GLN A 6 11.23 -8.76 -12.85
CA GLN A 6 10.44 -7.96 -11.92
C GLN A 6 11.29 -7.15 -11.00
N GLY A 7 12.48 -7.05 -11.00
CA GLY A 7 13.28 -6.24 -10.13
C GLY A 7 13.02 -6.42 -8.64
N ALA A 8 13.97 -6.06 -7.85
CA ALA A 8 13.82 -5.96 -6.41
C ALA A 8 13.43 -4.54 -6.04
N VAL A 9 12.88 -4.36 -4.83
CA VAL A 9 12.60 -3.03 -4.29
C VAL A 9 13.92 -2.26 -4.12
N ASP A 10 13.95 -1.04 -4.64
CA ASP A 10 15.09 -0.16 -4.45
C ASP A 10 15.08 0.40 -3.01
N PRO A 11 16.13 0.16 -2.20
CA PRO A 11 16.14 0.69 -0.84
C PRO A 11 16.03 2.20 -0.76
N ALA A 12 16.58 2.92 -1.75
CA ALA A 12 16.48 4.37 -1.79
C ALA A 12 15.05 4.85 -2.03
N ASP A 13 14.23 4.04 -2.71
CA ASP A 13 12.83 4.35 -2.94
C ASP A 13 12.05 4.41 -1.63
N LYS A 14 12.25 3.44 -0.74
CA LYS A 14 11.61 3.42 0.56
C LYS A 14 11.99 4.66 1.37
N ALA A 15 13.26 5.02 1.38
CA ALA A 15 13.71 6.21 2.10
C ALA A 15 13.07 7.48 1.55
N ARG A 16 12.94 7.61 0.22
CA ARG A 16 12.26 8.74 -0.40
C ARG A 16 10.79 8.80 -0.01
N ALA A 17 10.11 7.66 -0.02
CA ALA A 17 8.70 7.59 0.34
C ALA A 17 8.47 8.03 1.77
N LEU A 18 9.29 7.57 2.71
CA LEU A 18 9.16 7.93 4.12
C LEU A 18 9.49 9.40 4.38
N ALA A 19 10.32 10.01 3.55
CA ALA A 19 10.57 11.44 3.60
C ALA A 19 9.36 12.24 3.10
N LEU A 20 8.68 11.75 2.06
CA LEU A 20 7.49 12.40 1.49
C LEU A 20 6.27 12.27 2.42
N THR A 21 6.10 11.11 3.03
CA THR A 21 4.95 10.80 3.88
C THR A 21 5.44 10.18 5.19
N PRO A 22 5.93 10.99 6.13
CA PRO A 22 6.41 10.46 7.41
C PRO A 22 5.28 9.76 8.17
N VAL A 23 5.60 8.63 8.78
CA VAL A 23 4.63 7.83 9.55
C VAL A 23 5.27 7.40 10.86
N SER A 24 4.43 6.99 11.82
CA SER A 24 4.92 6.42 13.08
C SER A 24 5.64 5.10 12.82
N ARG A 25 6.44 4.68 13.81
CA ARG A 25 7.13 3.39 13.74
C ARG A 25 6.13 2.24 13.62
N GLU A 26 5.03 2.30 14.35
CA GLU A 26 3.98 1.29 14.31
C GLU A 26 3.33 1.21 12.94
N THR A 27 3.02 2.34 12.34
CA THR A 27 2.48 2.39 10.98
C THR A 27 3.49 1.83 9.98
N LEU A 28 4.77 2.21 10.12
CA LEU A 28 5.81 1.69 9.24
C LEU A 28 5.91 0.18 9.31
N GLN A 29 5.83 -0.42 10.50
CA GLN A 29 5.86 -1.86 10.65
C GLN A 29 4.70 -2.54 9.92
N ARG A 30 3.51 -1.95 9.99
CA ARG A 30 2.33 -2.46 9.27
C ARG A 30 2.52 -2.36 7.76
N LEU A 31 3.06 -1.24 7.29
CA LEU A 31 3.32 -1.04 5.87
C LEU A 31 4.39 -2.01 5.35
N GLU A 32 5.44 -2.23 6.13
CA GLU A 32 6.48 -3.18 5.77
C GLU A 32 5.93 -4.60 5.63
N LEU A 33 5.09 -5.01 6.58
CA LEU A 33 4.44 -6.31 6.50
C LEU A 33 3.52 -6.42 5.29
N PHE A 34 2.74 -5.38 5.04
CA PHE A 34 1.86 -5.35 3.88
C PHE A 34 2.64 -5.48 2.56
N VAL A 35 3.71 -4.71 2.41
CA VAL A 35 4.54 -4.76 1.19
C VAL A 35 5.17 -6.15 1.04
N GLU A 36 5.65 -6.74 2.12
CA GLU A 36 6.22 -8.08 2.09
C GLU A 36 5.20 -9.10 1.61
N LEU A 37 3.99 -9.08 2.16
CA LEU A 37 2.92 -10.00 1.77
C LEU A 37 2.49 -9.77 0.31
N LEU A 38 2.42 -8.52 -0.10
CA LEU A 38 2.10 -8.18 -1.48
C LEU A 38 3.13 -8.76 -2.45
N LEU A 39 4.40 -8.60 -2.16
CA LEU A 39 5.48 -9.11 -3.03
C LEU A 39 5.50 -10.64 -3.08
N LEU A 40 5.19 -11.31 -1.99
CA LEU A 40 5.04 -12.76 -1.98
C LEU A 40 3.90 -13.19 -2.90
N ARG A 41 2.75 -12.54 -2.80
CA ARG A 41 1.59 -12.86 -3.63
C ARG A 41 1.82 -12.51 -5.09
N GLN A 42 2.59 -11.43 -5.34
CA GLN A 42 2.91 -10.98 -6.70
C GLN A 42 3.61 -12.07 -7.53
N GLN A 43 4.29 -13.01 -6.88
CA GLN A 43 4.94 -14.13 -7.57
C GLN A 43 3.92 -15.05 -8.25
N ARG A 44 2.68 -15.03 -7.81
CA ARG A 44 1.62 -15.91 -8.33
C ARG A 44 0.54 -15.17 -9.08
N GLN A 45 0.39 -13.88 -8.80
CA GLN A 45 -0.73 -13.09 -9.29
C GLN A 45 -0.29 -11.64 -9.42
N ASN A 46 -0.53 -11.05 -10.58
CA ASN A 46 -0.22 -9.63 -10.77
C ASN A 46 -1.20 -8.77 -9.99
N LEU A 47 -0.76 -8.27 -8.86
CA LEU A 47 -1.52 -7.32 -8.04
C LEU A 47 -1.17 -5.88 -8.39
N ILE A 48 0.08 -5.65 -8.79
CA ILE A 48 0.58 -4.36 -9.27
C ILE A 48 1.34 -4.57 -10.57
N GLY A 49 1.57 -3.49 -11.32
CA GLY A 49 2.41 -3.58 -12.52
C GLY A 49 3.84 -3.98 -12.14
N PRO A 50 4.40 -5.05 -12.75
CA PRO A 50 5.74 -5.51 -12.37
C PRO A 50 6.82 -4.43 -12.46
N SER A 51 6.69 -3.51 -13.41
CA SER A 51 7.66 -2.41 -13.57
C SER A 51 7.66 -1.45 -12.40
N THR A 52 6.62 -1.45 -11.55
CA THR A 52 6.53 -0.56 -10.39
C THR A 52 7.13 -1.18 -9.12
N ILE A 53 7.54 -2.45 -9.14
CA ILE A 53 8.10 -3.10 -7.96
C ILE A 53 9.32 -2.36 -7.40
N PRO A 54 10.31 -1.95 -8.19
CA PRO A 54 11.45 -1.22 -7.65
C PRO A 54 11.08 0.08 -6.94
N VAL A 55 9.95 0.67 -7.30
CA VAL A 55 9.47 1.96 -6.78
C VAL A 55 8.13 1.83 -6.07
N ILE A 56 7.86 0.66 -5.49
CA ILE A 56 6.58 0.37 -4.83
C ILE A 56 6.28 1.36 -3.71
N TRP A 57 7.30 1.81 -2.98
CA TRP A 57 7.11 2.70 -1.85
C TRP A 57 6.70 4.11 -2.29
N THR A 58 7.35 4.69 -3.30
CA THR A 58 6.95 6.02 -3.79
C THR A 58 5.72 5.93 -4.68
N ARG A 59 5.65 4.93 -5.56
CA ARG A 59 4.59 4.86 -6.56
C ARG A 59 3.25 4.41 -5.98
N HIS A 60 3.27 3.53 -4.99
CA HIS A 60 2.03 2.97 -4.44
C HIS A 60 1.79 3.37 -2.98
N VAL A 61 2.77 3.20 -2.11
CA VAL A 61 2.56 3.47 -0.69
C VAL A 61 2.45 4.96 -0.42
N ALA A 62 3.43 5.76 -0.83
CA ALA A 62 3.39 7.20 -0.58
C ALA A 62 2.23 7.87 -1.31
N ASP A 63 1.98 7.49 -2.56
CA ASP A 63 0.84 8.03 -3.31
C ASP A 63 -0.48 7.78 -2.56
N SER A 64 -0.63 6.59 -1.99
CA SER A 64 -1.81 6.26 -1.21
C SER A 64 -1.92 7.11 0.05
N LEU A 65 -0.83 7.24 0.80
CA LEU A 65 -0.82 7.99 2.05
C LEU A 65 -1.06 9.48 1.84
N GLN A 66 -0.66 10.02 0.69
CA GLN A 66 -0.90 11.44 0.36
C GLN A 66 -2.39 11.77 0.29
N LEU A 67 -3.25 10.79 0.04
CA LEU A 67 -4.68 11.00 0.04
C LEU A 67 -5.21 11.42 1.42
N LEU A 68 -4.53 11.04 2.49
CA LEU A 68 -4.91 11.48 3.83
C LEU A 68 -4.81 13.00 3.98
N ASP A 69 -3.83 13.62 3.32
CA ASP A 69 -3.65 15.07 3.36
C ASP A 69 -4.69 15.79 2.51
N CYS A 70 -5.26 15.11 1.53
CA CYS A 70 -6.30 15.68 0.64
C CYS A 70 -7.70 15.51 1.21
N ALA A 71 -7.87 14.66 2.22
CA ALA A 71 -9.18 14.37 2.80
C ALA A 71 -9.59 15.46 3.79
N PRO A 72 -10.90 15.59 4.08
CA PRO A 72 -11.33 16.46 5.15
C PRO A 72 -10.69 16.08 6.48
N ALA A 73 -10.40 17.08 7.30
CA ALA A 73 -9.81 16.83 8.61
C ALA A 73 -10.70 15.89 9.42
N GLY A 74 -10.09 14.88 10.04
CA GLY A 74 -10.82 13.90 10.85
C GLY A 74 -11.57 12.84 10.06
N ALA A 75 -11.38 12.73 8.74
CA ALA A 75 -11.97 11.66 7.95
C ALA A 75 -11.52 10.30 8.49
N LYS A 76 -12.49 9.46 8.86
CA LYS A 76 -12.22 8.15 9.47
C LYS A 76 -12.75 6.99 8.65
N ILE A 77 -13.73 7.22 7.78
CA ILE A 77 -14.38 6.18 7.01
C ILE A 77 -14.00 6.35 5.54
N TRP A 78 -13.42 5.32 4.97
CA TRP A 78 -12.92 5.31 3.61
C TRP A 78 -13.48 4.13 2.85
N ALA A 79 -13.70 4.30 1.55
CA ALA A 79 -14.07 3.22 0.67
C ALA A 79 -13.16 3.25 -0.55
N ASP A 80 -12.58 2.10 -0.87
CA ASP A 80 -11.69 1.92 -2.01
C ASP A 80 -12.36 0.95 -2.99
N PHE A 81 -12.82 1.45 -4.12
CA PHE A 81 -13.48 0.65 -5.15
C PHE A 81 -12.46 0.19 -6.16
N GLY A 82 -12.41 -1.12 -6.42
CA GLY A 82 -11.40 -1.70 -7.30
C GLY A 82 -10.05 -1.78 -6.64
N SER A 83 -9.98 -2.22 -5.39
CA SER A 83 -8.76 -2.17 -4.57
C SER A 83 -7.59 -2.96 -5.16
N GLY A 84 -7.83 -3.98 -5.96
CA GLY A 84 -6.75 -4.74 -6.60
C GLY A 84 -5.73 -5.27 -5.59
N GLY A 85 -4.50 -4.77 -5.65
CA GLY A 85 -3.42 -5.10 -4.72
C GLY A 85 -3.55 -4.44 -3.35
N GLY A 86 -4.64 -3.71 -3.10
CA GLY A 86 -4.89 -3.07 -1.82
C GLY A 86 -4.54 -1.58 -1.79
N PHE A 87 -4.33 -0.96 -2.95
CA PHE A 87 -4.02 0.47 -3.03
C PHE A 87 -5.20 1.26 -3.55
N PRO A 88 -5.52 2.41 -2.95
CA PRO A 88 -4.85 3.04 -1.81
C PRO A 88 -5.31 2.55 -0.43
N GLY A 89 -6.31 1.68 -0.35
CA GLY A 89 -7.01 1.38 0.90
C GLY A 89 -6.15 0.78 1.99
N LEU A 90 -5.30 -0.21 1.70
CA LEU A 90 -4.52 -0.87 2.76
C LEU A 90 -3.44 0.02 3.37
N PRO A 91 -2.67 0.82 2.63
CA PRO A 91 -1.79 1.80 3.27
C PRO A 91 -2.54 2.79 4.16
N ILE A 92 -3.71 3.25 3.72
CA ILE A 92 -4.55 4.13 4.54
C ILE A 92 -5.00 3.41 5.81
N ALA A 93 -5.42 2.14 5.70
CA ALA A 93 -5.80 1.35 6.85
C ALA A 93 -4.65 1.19 7.84
N CYS A 94 -3.43 0.98 7.34
CA CYS A 94 -2.24 0.90 8.19
C CYS A 94 -2.02 2.21 8.96
N ALA A 95 -2.22 3.34 8.31
CA ALA A 95 -2.04 4.64 8.94
C ALA A 95 -3.13 4.95 9.98
N LEU A 96 -4.35 4.47 9.75
CA LEU A 96 -5.50 4.73 10.62
C LEU A 96 -5.74 3.63 11.66
N ALA A 97 -4.89 2.62 11.73
CA ALA A 97 -5.14 1.43 12.57
C ALA A 97 -5.35 1.75 14.04
N ASP A 98 -4.71 2.81 14.54
CA ASP A 98 -4.84 3.23 15.95
C ASP A 98 -5.84 4.37 16.14
N THR A 99 -6.56 4.75 15.09
CA THR A 99 -7.55 5.83 15.16
C THR A 99 -8.91 5.24 15.56
N PRO A 100 -9.47 5.62 16.72
CA PRO A 100 -10.77 5.09 17.15
C PRO A 100 -11.87 5.42 16.13
N GLY A 101 -12.68 4.42 15.79
CA GLY A 101 -13.77 4.58 14.84
C GLY A 101 -13.38 4.61 13.38
N ALA A 102 -12.09 4.47 13.05
CA ALA A 102 -11.65 4.42 11.66
C ALA A 102 -12.07 3.12 11.01
N MET A 103 -12.48 3.19 9.75
CA MET A 103 -12.91 2.03 8.98
C MET A 103 -12.54 2.25 7.51
N VAL A 104 -11.95 1.22 6.91
CA VAL A 104 -11.61 1.24 5.48
C VAL A 104 -12.30 0.06 4.81
N HIS A 105 -13.12 0.37 3.83
CA HIS A 105 -13.85 -0.62 3.04
C HIS A 105 -13.10 -0.86 1.74
N LEU A 106 -12.74 -2.12 1.47
CA LEU A 106 -12.10 -2.52 0.23
C LEU A 106 -13.13 -3.26 -0.62
N VAL A 107 -13.34 -2.80 -1.85
CA VAL A 107 -14.30 -3.41 -2.77
C VAL A 107 -13.54 -3.82 -4.03
N GLU A 108 -13.54 -5.10 -4.33
CA GLU A 108 -12.86 -5.66 -5.49
C GLU A 108 -13.75 -6.69 -6.17
N SER A 109 -14.02 -6.49 -7.46
CA SER A 109 -14.87 -7.38 -8.25
C SER A 109 -14.15 -8.61 -8.77
N VAL A 110 -12.81 -8.57 -8.87
CA VAL A 110 -12.01 -9.72 -9.33
C VAL A 110 -11.72 -10.62 -8.15
N GLY A 111 -12.34 -11.81 -8.11
CA GLY A 111 -12.29 -12.70 -6.95
C GLY A 111 -10.87 -13.06 -6.49
N LYS A 112 -9.95 -13.31 -7.43
CA LYS A 112 -8.56 -13.65 -7.09
C LYS A 112 -7.86 -12.51 -6.34
N LYS A 113 -8.13 -11.26 -6.73
CA LYS A 113 -7.56 -10.09 -6.06
C LYS A 113 -8.24 -9.83 -4.72
N ALA A 114 -9.54 -10.07 -4.62
CA ALA A 114 -10.26 -9.91 -3.38
C ALA A 114 -9.76 -10.85 -2.29
N ASN A 115 -9.25 -12.02 -2.67
CA ASN A 115 -8.73 -13.02 -1.74
C ASN A 115 -7.31 -12.71 -1.26
N PHE A 116 -6.67 -11.70 -1.79
CA PHE A 116 -5.37 -11.29 -1.27
C PHE A 116 -5.50 -10.75 0.15
#